data_9cb3556d281ffcb46e85c4714738b136
#
_entry.id   9cb3556d281ffcb46e85c4714738b136
#
_cell.length_a   1.000
_cell.length_b   1.000
_cell.length_c   1.000
_cell.angle_alpha   90.00
_cell.angle_beta   90.00
_cell.angle_gamma   90.00
#
_symmetry.space_group_name_H-M   'P 1'
#
loop_
_entity.id
_entity.type
_entity.pdbx_description
1 polymer ?
#
loop_
_entity_poly.entity_id
_entity_poly.type
_entity_poly.pdbx_seq_one_letter_code
_entity_poly.pdbx_strand_id
1 'polypeptide(L)' 'MQDIKQNLANAVREYRTELSLSQEKLAEILNLDQRTILNIEAGRGNPKFEKLYPLITYLKIPADKIFYPDSN' A
#
# COMPACT_ATOMS: atom_id res chain seq x y z
N MET A 1 1.99 12.16 16.57
CA MET A 1 2.96 11.64 15.60
C MET A 1 2.26 10.68 14.65
N GLN A 2 2.57 10.78 13.38
CA GLN A 2 1.94 9.93 12.38
C GLN A 2 2.57 8.54 12.36
N ASP A 3 1.73 7.52 12.22
CA ASP A 3 2.20 6.15 12.06
C ASP A 3 2.30 5.88 10.56
N ILE A 4 3.52 5.85 10.05
CA ILE A 4 3.77 5.68 8.63
C ILE A 4 3.22 4.35 8.12
N LYS A 5 3.32 3.29 8.93
CA LYS A 5 2.77 1.99 8.52
C LYS A 5 1.26 2.06 8.36
N GLN A 6 0.58 2.76 9.25
CA GLN A 6 -0.87 2.90 9.16
C GLN A 6 -1.24 3.78 7.98
N ASN A 7 -0.48 4.85 7.73
CA ASN A 7 -0.71 5.70 6.57
C ASN A 7 -0.57 4.91 5.28
N LEU A 8 0.47 4.10 5.19
CA LEU A 8 0.70 3.25 4.03
C LEU A 8 -0.44 2.25 3.86
N ALA A 9 -0.86 1.63 4.96
CA ALA A 9 -1.95 0.65 4.93
C ALA A 9 -3.23 1.29 4.38
N ASN A 10 -3.56 2.47 4.89
CA ASN A 10 -4.76 3.17 4.47
C ASN A 10 -4.68 3.57 2.99
N ALA A 11 -3.52 4.08 2.57
CA ALA A 11 -3.35 4.52 1.18
C ALA A 11 -3.44 3.34 0.20
N VAL A 12 -2.78 2.23 0.53
CA VAL A 12 -2.82 1.06 -0.35
C VAL A 12 -4.25 0.57 -0.50
N ARG A 13 -4.98 0.46 0.61
CA ARG A 13 -6.36 0.00 0.55
C ARG A 13 -7.23 0.96 -0.26
N GLU A 14 -7.08 2.25 -0.02
CA GLU A 14 -7.89 3.25 -0.70
C GLU A 14 -7.67 3.20 -2.21
N TYR A 15 -6.42 3.23 -2.64
CA TYR A 15 -6.11 3.26 -4.07
C TYR A 15 -6.42 1.95 -4.75
N ARG A 16 -6.22 0.83 -4.02
CA ARG A 16 -6.58 -0.48 -4.56
C ARG A 16 -8.09 -0.59 -4.80
N THR A 17 -8.88 -0.18 -3.81
CA THR A 17 -10.34 -0.30 -3.95
C THR A 17 -10.89 0.64 -5.00
N GLU A 18 -10.26 1.80 -5.21
CA GLU A 18 -10.67 2.70 -6.27
C GLU A 18 -10.49 2.07 -7.65
N LEU A 19 -9.52 1.17 -7.78
CA LEU A 19 -9.30 0.45 -9.03
C LEU A 19 -10.14 -0.83 -9.10
N SER A 20 -10.97 -1.07 -8.10
CA SER A 20 -11.82 -2.27 -8.01
C SER A 20 -11.00 -3.56 -8.02
N LEU A 21 -9.81 -3.51 -7.42
CA LEU A 21 -8.94 -4.67 -7.36
C LEU A 21 -9.06 -5.34 -5.99
N SER A 22 -9.10 -6.68 -6.00
CA SER A 22 -8.97 -7.43 -4.76
C SER A 22 -7.49 -7.48 -4.36
N GLN A 23 -7.22 -7.85 -3.10
CA GLN A 23 -5.84 -8.05 -2.66
C GLN A 23 -5.18 -9.13 -3.49
N GLU A 24 -5.90 -10.20 -3.79
CA GLU A 24 -5.38 -11.30 -4.58
C GLU A 24 -5.02 -10.84 -5.98
N LYS A 25 -5.90 -10.06 -6.61
CA LYS A 25 -5.66 -9.59 -7.97
C LYS A 25 -4.46 -8.64 -8.02
N LEU A 26 -4.37 -7.74 -7.05
CA LEU A 26 -3.24 -6.81 -7.00
C LEU A 26 -1.93 -7.58 -6.84
N ALA A 27 -1.91 -8.57 -5.96
CA ALA A 27 -0.72 -9.39 -5.75
C ALA A 27 -0.34 -10.12 -7.04
N GLU A 28 -1.34 -10.63 -7.77
CA GLU A 28 -1.11 -11.31 -9.04
C GLU A 28 -0.48 -10.36 -10.06
N ILE A 29 -1.05 -9.17 -10.19
CA ILE A 29 -0.54 -8.17 -11.15
C ILE A 29 0.91 -7.83 -10.85
N LEU A 30 1.24 -7.67 -9.58
CA LEU A 30 2.57 -7.25 -9.15
C LEU A 30 3.53 -8.41 -8.92
N ASN A 31 3.06 -9.63 -9.11
CA ASN A 31 3.84 -10.84 -8.85
C ASN A 31 4.37 -10.84 -7.40
N LEU A 32 3.48 -10.49 -6.48
CA LEU A 32 3.77 -10.52 -5.06
C LEU A 32 2.91 -11.59 -4.38
N ASP A 33 3.36 -12.03 -3.20
CA ASP A 33 2.56 -12.92 -2.38
C ASP A 33 1.37 -12.13 -1.83
N GLN A 34 0.16 -12.70 -1.90
CA GLN A 34 -1.02 -12.04 -1.37
C GLN A 34 -0.85 -11.69 0.11
N ARG A 35 -0.12 -12.52 0.86
CA ARG A 35 0.14 -12.25 2.27
C ARG A 35 0.89 -10.94 2.45
N THR A 36 1.76 -10.60 1.50
CA THR A 36 2.47 -9.32 1.55
C THR A 36 1.49 -8.15 1.50
N ILE A 37 0.53 -8.20 0.57
CA ILE A 37 -0.48 -7.15 0.47
C ILE A 37 -1.33 -7.11 1.74
N LEU A 38 -1.74 -8.26 2.22
CA LEU A 38 -2.58 -8.35 3.41
C LEU A 38 -1.88 -7.73 4.62
N ASN A 39 -0.60 -8.04 4.81
CA ASN A 39 0.15 -7.50 5.95
C ASN A 39 0.36 -6.00 5.82
N ILE A 40 0.63 -5.51 4.62
CA ILE A 40 0.79 -4.07 4.40
C ILE A 40 -0.51 -3.34 4.76
N GLU A 41 -1.65 -3.85 4.30
CA GLU A 41 -2.93 -3.20 4.55
C GLU A 41 -3.37 -3.34 6.01
N ALA A 42 -2.79 -4.27 6.73
CA ALA A 42 -3.04 -4.43 8.16
C ALA A 42 -2.07 -3.61 9.01
N GLY A 43 -1.11 -2.93 8.37
CA GLY A 43 -0.12 -2.16 9.10
C GLY A 43 0.88 -3.02 9.85
N ARG A 44 1.09 -4.25 9.40
CA ARG A 44 1.96 -5.21 10.07
C ARG A 44 3.21 -5.49 9.26
N GLY A 45 4.24 -5.97 9.97
CA GLY A 45 5.49 -6.37 9.36
C GLY A 45 6.32 -5.19 8.91
N ASN A 46 7.41 -5.50 8.24
CA ASN A 46 8.32 -4.49 7.69
C ASN A 46 8.61 -4.86 6.24
N PRO A 47 7.72 -4.47 5.33
CA PRO A 47 7.91 -4.83 3.93
C PRO A 47 9.17 -4.17 3.40
N LYS A 48 9.89 -4.91 2.56
CA LYS A 48 11.11 -4.39 1.97
C LYS A 48 10.76 -3.35 0.91
N PHE A 49 11.66 -2.40 0.72
CA PHE A 49 11.47 -1.36 -0.27
C PHE A 49 11.19 -1.95 -1.66
N GLU A 50 11.87 -3.04 -2.01
CA GLU A 50 11.69 -3.67 -3.31
C GLU A 50 10.27 -4.20 -3.52
N LYS A 51 9.53 -4.45 -2.42
CA LYS A 51 8.14 -4.85 -2.51
C LYS A 51 7.23 -3.63 -2.55
N LEU A 52 7.59 -2.58 -1.84
CA LEU A 52 6.79 -1.36 -1.77
C LEU A 52 6.84 -0.55 -3.06
N TYR A 53 8.01 -0.49 -3.68
CA TYR A 53 8.20 0.34 -4.85
C TYR A 53 7.20 0.02 -5.97
N PRO A 54 7.09 -1.25 -6.42
CA PRO A 54 6.12 -1.56 -7.48
C PRO A 54 4.68 -1.32 -7.03
N LEU A 55 4.39 -1.56 -5.75
CA LEU A 55 3.05 -1.36 -5.23
C LEU A 55 2.65 0.12 -5.28
N ILE A 56 3.50 0.98 -4.76
CA ILE A 56 3.23 2.40 -4.70
C ILE A 56 3.17 3.01 -6.10
N THR A 57 4.08 2.58 -6.98
CA THR A 57 4.11 3.13 -8.33
C THR A 57 2.95 2.64 -9.18
N TYR A 58 2.57 1.38 -9.04
CA TYR A 58 1.43 0.85 -9.80
C TYR A 58 0.14 1.55 -9.40
N LEU A 59 -0.06 1.71 -8.09
CA LEU A 59 -1.25 2.36 -7.57
C LEU A 59 -1.19 3.88 -7.70
N LYS A 60 -0.02 4.43 -8.03
CA LYS A 60 0.19 5.87 -8.19
C LYS A 60 -0.15 6.64 -6.92
N ILE A 61 0.27 6.08 -5.79
CA ILE A 61 0.03 6.70 -4.49
C ILE A 61 0.98 7.88 -4.33
N PRO A 62 0.46 9.10 -4.14
CA PRO A 62 1.36 10.23 -3.93
C PRO A 62 2.04 10.12 -2.57
N ALA A 63 3.28 10.58 -2.49
CA ALA A 63 4.08 10.47 -1.28
C ALA A 63 3.42 11.14 -0.08
N ASP A 64 2.70 12.23 -0.30
CA ASP A 64 2.06 12.94 0.81
C ASP A 64 0.96 12.13 1.47
N LYS A 65 0.37 11.17 0.77
CA LYS A 65 -0.63 10.29 1.37
C LYS A 65 0.01 9.36 2.41
N ILE A 66 1.29 9.08 2.24
CA ILE A 66 2.01 8.19 3.16
C ILE A 66 2.68 8.99 4.27
N PHE A 67 3.35 10.07 3.91
CA PHE A 67 4.18 10.81 4.86
C PHE A 67 3.46 11.99 5.50
N TYR A 68 2.51 12.60 4.81
CA TYR A 68 1.82 13.78 5.29
C TYR A 68 0.33 13.75 4.97
N PRO A 69 -0.40 12.69 5.39
CA PRO A 69 -1.80 12.54 4.96
C PRO A 69 -2.72 13.65 5.45
N ASP A 70 -2.32 14.38 6.49
CA ASP A 70 -3.12 15.46 7.05
C ASP A 70 -2.58 16.85 6.73
N SER A 71 -1.61 16.93 5.81
CA SER A 71 -0.96 18.20 5.49
C SER A 71 -1.73 18.92 4.38
N ASN A 72 -2.79 19.55 4.74
CA ASN A 72 -3.54 20.37 3.78
C ASN A 72 -3.66 21.77 4.26
#